data_76c06a642a344473a5224d86fe3c9f1c
#
_entry.id   76c06a642a344473a5224d86fe3c9f1c
#
_cell.length_a   1.000
_cell.length_b   1.000
_cell.length_c   1.000
_cell.angle_alpha   90.00
_cell.angle_beta   90.00
_cell.angle_gamma   90.00
#
_symmetry.space_group_name_H-M   'P 1'
#
loop_
_entity.id
_entity.type
_entity.pdbx_description
1 polymer ?
#
loop_
_entity_poly.entity_id
_entity_poly.type
_entity_poly.pdbx_seq_one_letter_code
_entity_poly.pdbx_strand_id
1 'polypeptide(L)'
;EEGLMLAIEDSGKETIVLAFHRAIAEVEDPFGVESAENRWSERYGDASLNAVPLRAAAPSTVINGELLHAGSGGLDGESLKPIYAQSLSTPNHFSDKSATSSLSWSSEDTVNGTITWSLETGPSDWLPESTTSLIFVVEASATFEEGSNGLGDYHDVVRDMIELEGNNGSMSYTLPSAWDGDDLSLVLIHEWQLPEPDCCVGPLEPEDDGLFGLPSIGLLWVVVGLAGAAIMAARRER
;
A
#
# COMPACT_ATOMS: atom_id res chain seq x y z
N GLU A 1 5.61 12.11 -7.27
CA GLU A 1 4.41 12.45 -6.48
C GLU A 1 3.40 13.23 -7.32
N GLU A 2 3.75 14.40 -7.89
CA GLU A 2 2.83 15.24 -8.68
C GLU A 2 2.08 14.46 -9.78
N GLY A 3 2.78 13.62 -10.55
CA GLY A 3 2.17 12.81 -11.59
C GLY A 3 1.13 11.82 -11.08
N LEU A 4 1.32 11.25 -9.89
CA LEU A 4 0.36 10.37 -9.23
C LEU A 4 -0.88 11.15 -8.79
N MET A 5 -0.69 12.26 -8.10
CA MET A 5 -1.80 13.09 -7.60
C MET A 5 -2.69 13.60 -8.75
N LEU A 6 -2.07 14.05 -9.84
CA LEU A 6 -2.80 14.45 -11.04
C LEU A 6 -3.55 13.28 -11.71
N ALA A 7 -3.02 12.08 -11.66
CA ALA A 7 -3.70 10.89 -12.20
C ALA A 7 -4.88 10.47 -11.31
N ILE A 8 -4.75 10.59 -9.99
CA ILE A 8 -5.84 10.34 -9.04
C ILE A 8 -6.98 11.34 -9.26
N GLU A 9 -6.67 12.64 -9.34
CA GLU A 9 -7.66 13.69 -9.60
C GLU A 9 -8.44 13.43 -10.90
N ASP A 10 -7.72 13.17 -12.00
CA ASP A 10 -8.33 12.89 -13.29
C ASP A 10 -9.17 11.62 -13.30
N SER A 11 -8.84 10.63 -12.48
CA SER A 11 -9.57 9.37 -12.40
C SER A 11 -10.99 9.55 -11.85
N GLY A 12 -11.21 10.56 -11.00
CA GLY A 12 -12.44 10.78 -10.26
C GLY A 12 -12.82 9.64 -9.32
N LYS A 13 -11.88 8.70 -9.06
CA LYS A 13 -12.08 7.59 -8.15
C LYS A 13 -11.72 7.98 -6.74
N GLU A 14 -12.49 7.50 -5.77
CA GLU A 14 -12.10 7.55 -4.37
C GLU A 14 -10.83 6.70 -4.19
N THR A 15 -9.76 7.33 -3.72
CA THR A 15 -8.44 6.72 -3.64
C THR A 15 -7.83 7.02 -2.27
N ILE A 16 -7.24 6.01 -1.65
CA ILE A 16 -6.45 6.17 -0.44
C ILE A 16 -4.99 6.14 -0.83
N VAL A 17 -4.26 7.13 -0.38
CA VAL A 17 -2.81 7.21 -0.49
C VAL A 17 -2.19 6.90 0.87
N LEU A 18 -1.12 6.12 0.86
CA LEU A 18 -0.28 5.84 2.03
C LEU A 18 1.16 6.17 1.65
N ALA A 19 1.69 7.26 2.20
CA ALA A 19 3.06 7.68 1.97
C ALA A 19 3.99 7.05 3.01
N PHE A 20 4.80 6.09 2.56
CA PHE A 20 5.80 5.42 3.40
C PHE A 20 7.14 6.11 3.28
N HIS A 21 7.67 6.53 4.40
CA HIS A 21 9.00 7.10 4.52
C HIS A 21 10.01 6.06 4.95
N ARG A 22 11.24 6.21 4.49
CA ARG A 22 12.30 5.25 4.79
C ARG A 22 12.83 5.44 6.20
N ALA A 23 12.86 4.36 6.97
CA ALA A 23 13.47 4.32 8.29
C ALA A 23 14.98 4.02 8.23
N ILE A 24 15.43 3.35 7.16
CA ILE A 24 16.80 2.87 7.01
C ILE A 24 17.53 3.74 5.98
N ALA A 25 18.70 4.23 6.36
CA ALA A 25 19.60 5.06 5.54
C ALA A 25 19.10 6.46 5.18
N GLU A 26 17.99 6.91 5.72
CA GLU A 26 17.49 8.29 5.61
C GLU A 26 17.61 8.98 6.97
N VAL A 27 18.80 9.43 7.30
CA VAL A 27 19.13 9.96 8.65
C VAL A 27 18.38 11.24 9.00
N GLU A 28 17.89 11.95 8.00
CA GLU A 28 17.22 13.24 8.14
C GLU A 28 15.70 13.17 7.96
N ASP A 29 15.13 11.98 7.67
CA ASP A 29 13.69 11.81 7.53
C ASP A 29 13.07 11.36 8.87
N PRO A 30 12.30 12.24 9.54
CA PRO A 30 11.72 11.94 10.85
C PRO A 30 10.48 11.04 10.78
N PHE A 31 10.01 10.73 9.58
CA PHE A 31 8.75 10.01 9.35
C PHE A 31 8.94 8.52 9.09
N GLY A 32 10.18 8.06 9.02
CA GLY A 32 10.49 6.66 8.75
C GLY A 32 9.97 5.73 9.83
N VAL A 33 9.23 4.68 9.44
CA VAL A 33 8.69 3.65 10.32
C VAL A 33 9.34 2.31 9.99
N GLU A 34 10.09 1.74 10.93
CA GLU A 34 10.87 0.51 10.71
C GLU A 34 9.99 -0.69 10.31
N SER A 35 8.82 -0.84 10.96
CA SER A 35 7.88 -1.90 10.61
C SER A 35 7.37 -1.78 9.17
N ALA A 36 7.12 -0.56 8.70
CA ALA A 36 6.70 -0.29 7.33
C ALA A 36 7.82 -0.57 6.32
N GLU A 37 9.07 -0.22 6.62
CA GLU A 37 10.24 -0.55 5.78
C GLU A 37 10.45 -2.07 5.67
N ASN A 38 10.34 -2.79 6.79
CA ASN A 38 10.45 -4.24 6.81
C ASN A 38 9.34 -4.88 5.96
N ARG A 39 8.10 -4.43 6.14
CA ARG A 39 6.96 -4.87 5.33
C ARG A 39 7.17 -4.61 3.84
N TRP A 40 7.67 -3.42 3.47
CA TRP A 40 8.00 -3.14 2.07
C TRP A 40 8.97 -4.17 1.51
N SER A 41 10.06 -4.44 2.24
CA SER A 41 11.09 -5.38 1.81
C SER A 41 10.56 -6.80 1.66
N GLU A 42 9.69 -7.23 2.56
CA GLU A 42 9.05 -8.56 2.54
C GLU A 42 8.04 -8.69 1.40
N ARG A 43 7.21 -7.68 1.16
CA ARG A 43 6.11 -7.73 0.20
C ARG A 43 6.52 -7.38 -1.21
N TYR A 44 7.35 -6.36 -1.38
CA TYR A 44 7.65 -5.77 -2.68
C TYR A 44 9.12 -5.83 -3.05
N GLY A 45 9.99 -6.27 -2.13
CA GLY A 45 11.44 -6.25 -2.34
C GLY A 45 11.88 -7.06 -3.56
N ASP A 46 11.32 -8.23 -3.80
CA ASP A 46 11.67 -9.06 -4.96
C ASP A 46 11.10 -8.47 -6.26
N ALA A 47 9.90 -7.90 -6.23
CA ALA A 47 9.32 -7.17 -7.36
C ALA A 47 10.16 -5.92 -7.69
N SER A 48 10.63 -5.21 -6.67
CA SER A 48 11.53 -4.07 -6.83
C SER A 48 12.86 -4.47 -7.48
N LEU A 49 13.49 -5.57 -7.03
CA LEU A 49 14.72 -6.10 -7.63
C LEU A 49 14.56 -6.53 -9.08
N ASN A 50 13.37 -6.99 -9.47
CA ASN A 50 13.06 -7.33 -10.86
C ASN A 50 12.88 -6.09 -11.74
N ALA A 51 12.41 -4.98 -11.16
CA ALA A 51 12.21 -3.73 -11.88
C ALA A 51 13.50 -2.87 -11.96
N VAL A 52 14.24 -2.81 -10.85
CA VAL A 52 15.47 -2.02 -10.70
C VAL A 52 16.42 -2.78 -9.77
N PRO A 53 17.76 -2.56 -9.84
CA PRO A 53 18.72 -3.34 -9.07
C PRO A 53 18.77 -2.95 -7.57
N LEU A 54 17.61 -2.67 -6.97
CA LEU A 54 17.45 -2.26 -5.57
C LEU A 54 16.21 -2.90 -4.96
N ARG A 55 16.35 -3.54 -3.80
CA ARG A 55 15.22 -4.18 -3.09
C ARG A 55 14.22 -3.15 -2.55
N ALA A 56 14.67 -1.99 -2.17
CA ALA A 56 13.86 -0.88 -1.70
C ALA A 56 14.23 0.38 -2.48
N ALA A 57 13.79 0.44 -3.73
CA ALA A 57 13.99 1.61 -4.57
C ALA A 57 13.04 2.73 -4.14
N ALA A 58 13.57 3.93 -3.94
CA ALA A 58 12.79 5.13 -3.69
C ALA A 58 13.05 6.14 -4.82
N PRO A 59 12.03 6.84 -5.31
CA PRO A 59 10.61 6.62 -5.03
C PRO A 59 10.05 5.37 -5.74
N SER A 60 9.08 4.72 -5.10
CA SER A 60 8.32 3.65 -5.72
C SER A 60 6.85 3.79 -5.36
N THR A 61 5.96 3.40 -6.27
CA THR A 61 4.51 3.43 -6.09
C THR A 61 3.94 2.05 -6.34
N VAL A 62 3.09 1.57 -5.43
CA VAL A 62 2.33 0.34 -5.61
C VAL A 62 0.85 0.68 -5.66
N ILE A 63 0.18 0.29 -6.72
CA ILE A 63 -1.25 0.53 -6.91
C ILE A 63 -2.01 -0.77 -6.69
N ASN A 64 -2.98 -0.74 -5.77
CA ASN A 64 -3.81 -1.87 -5.35
C ASN A 64 -3.02 -3.11 -4.89
N GLY A 65 -1.76 -2.97 -4.49
CA GLY A 65 -0.90 -4.09 -4.12
C GLY A 65 -0.38 -4.92 -5.31
N GLU A 66 -0.81 -4.62 -6.54
CA GLU A 66 -0.55 -5.43 -7.73
C GLU A 66 0.46 -4.81 -8.70
N LEU A 67 0.45 -3.50 -8.83
CA LEU A 67 1.21 -2.80 -9.86
C LEU A 67 2.29 -1.93 -9.24
N LEU A 68 3.55 -2.36 -9.36
CA LEU A 68 4.72 -1.63 -8.86
C LEU A 68 5.31 -0.76 -9.97
N HIS A 69 5.49 0.52 -9.64
CA HIS A 69 6.25 1.48 -10.43
C HIS A 69 7.45 1.93 -9.60
N ALA A 70 8.66 1.63 -10.06
CA ALA A 70 9.90 2.01 -9.40
C ALA A 70 10.60 3.14 -10.17
N GLY A 71 11.06 4.17 -9.46
CA GLY A 71 11.75 5.33 -10.01
C GLY A 71 10.86 6.55 -10.19
N SER A 72 11.52 7.68 -10.42
CA SER A 72 10.89 9.02 -10.49
C SER A 72 10.63 9.54 -11.90
N GLY A 73 11.03 8.82 -12.93
CA GLY A 73 10.92 9.27 -14.32
C GLY A 73 10.37 8.22 -15.25
N GLY A 74 9.58 8.64 -16.24
CA GLY A 74 9.25 7.84 -17.40
C GLY A 74 10.46 7.66 -18.32
N LEU A 75 10.32 6.82 -19.33
CA LEU A 75 11.30 6.71 -20.40
C LEU A 75 11.49 8.09 -21.06
N ASP A 76 12.74 8.49 -21.25
CA ASP A 76 13.10 9.78 -21.88
C ASP A 76 12.62 11.06 -21.14
N GLY A 77 12.36 10.97 -19.80
CA GLY A 77 11.93 12.10 -18.98
C GLY A 77 10.46 12.48 -19.14
N GLU A 78 9.64 11.59 -19.69
CA GLU A 78 8.21 11.78 -19.77
C GLU A 78 7.54 11.72 -18.39
N SER A 79 6.38 12.37 -18.28
CA SER A 79 5.58 12.32 -17.06
C SER A 79 5.07 10.91 -16.79
N LEU A 80 5.13 10.46 -15.53
CA LEU A 80 4.54 9.19 -15.08
C LEU A 80 3.01 9.22 -14.99
N LYS A 81 2.38 10.39 -15.14
CA LYS A 81 0.92 10.55 -15.05
C LYS A 81 0.14 9.57 -15.94
N PRO A 82 0.46 9.38 -17.24
CA PRO A 82 -0.27 8.42 -18.07
C PRO A 82 -0.16 6.97 -17.59
N ILE A 83 1.00 6.60 -17.05
CA ILE A 83 1.25 5.27 -16.52
C ILE A 83 0.41 5.04 -15.26
N TYR A 84 0.39 6.01 -14.34
CA TYR A 84 -0.44 5.95 -13.15
C TYR A 84 -1.93 5.93 -13.49
N ALA A 85 -2.38 6.75 -14.45
CA ALA A 85 -3.77 6.76 -14.91
C ALA A 85 -4.20 5.39 -15.48
N GLN A 86 -3.34 4.74 -16.25
CA GLN A 86 -3.57 3.39 -16.74
C GLN A 86 -3.68 2.40 -15.58
N SER A 87 -2.77 2.43 -14.63
CA SER A 87 -2.77 1.52 -13.48
C SER A 87 -3.99 1.72 -12.58
N LEU A 88 -4.40 2.96 -12.33
CA LEU A 88 -5.61 3.29 -11.58
C LEU A 88 -6.90 2.82 -12.29
N SER A 89 -6.87 2.70 -13.62
CA SER A 89 -7.99 2.20 -14.41
C SER A 89 -8.04 0.68 -14.50
N THR A 90 -6.94 0.00 -14.22
CA THR A 90 -6.85 -1.47 -14.26
C THR A 90 -7.67 -2.07 -13.11
N PRO A 91 -8.64 -2.97 -13.40
CA PRO A 91 -9.35 -3.70 -12.35
C PRO A 91 -8.39 -4.55 -11.53
N ASN A 92 -8.52 -4.55 -10.21
CA ASN A 92 -7.77 -5.47 -9.38
C ASN A 92 -8.34 -6.90 -9.49
N HIS A 93 -7.58 -7.88 -9.02
CA HIS A 93 -7.90 -9.30 -9.16
C HIS A 93 -9.28 -9.68 -8.61
N PHE A 94 -9.76 -8.99 -7.59
CA PHE A 94 -11.05 -9.26 -6.95
C PHE A 94 -12.10 -8.17 -7.18
N SER A 95 -11.94 -7.37 -8.22
CA SER A 95 -12.88 -6.29 -8.55
C SER A 95 -14.32 -6.75 -8.80
N ASP A 96 -14.53 -8.04 -9.09
CA ASP A 96 -15.84 -8.68 -9.26
C ASP A 96 -16.43 -9.22 -7.94
N LYS A 97 -15.67 -9.20 -6.86
CA LYS A 97 -16.09 -9.66 -5.54
C LYS A 97 -16.64 -8.51 -4.70
N SER A 98 -17.47 -8.86 -3.75
CA SER A 98 -18.00 -7.91 -2.77
C SER A 98 -17.63 -8.31 -1.36
N ALA A 99 -17.17 -7.34 -0.59
CA ALA A 99 -16.97 -7.46 0.83
C ALA A 99 -17.39 -6.15 1.49
N THR A 100 -17.73 -6.22 2.76
CA THR A 100 -17.94 -5.04 3.59
C THR A 100 -16.85 -4.98 4.63
N SER A 101 -16.11 -3.88 4.60
CA SER A 101 -15.10 -3.58 5.60
C SER A 101 -15.61 -2.47 6.51
N SER A 102 -15.37 -2.59 7.81
CA SER A 102 -15.69 -1.55 8.77
C SER A 102 -14.55 -1.31 9.74
N LEU A 103 -14.37 -0.06 10.10
CA LEU A 103 -13.41 0.39 11.10
C LEU A 103 -14.09 1.42 11.99
N SER A 104 -13.89 1.30 13.29
CA SER A 104 -14.35 2.32 14.25
C SER A 104 -13.30 2.58 15.32
N TRP A 105 -13.21 3.84 15.73
CA TRP A 105 -12.41 4.30 16.85
C TRP A 105 -13.31 4.85 17.94
N SER A 106 -13.22 4.28 19.13
CA SER A 106 -13.91 4.79 20.33
C SER A 106 -12.87 5.39 21.26
N SER A 107 -12.83 6.71 21.29
CA SER A 107 -11.86 7.48 22.09
C SER A 107 -12.20 7.40 23.58
N GLU A 108 -11.21 7.10 24.40
CA GLU A 108 -11.26 7.18 25.86
C GLU A 108 -10.73 8.53 26.36
N ASP A 109 -9.70 9.05 25.67
CA ASP A 109 -9.12 10.37 25.86
C ASP A 109 -8.52 10.90 24.53
N THR A 110 -7.55 11.80 24.58
CA THR A 110 -6.97 12.40 23.37
C THR A 110 -6.15 11.45 22.53
N VAL A 111 -5.58 10.40 23.10
CA VAL A 111 -4.67 9.46 22.44
C VAL A 111 -5.05 8.00 22.65
N ASN A 112 -5.75 7.67 23.74
CA ASN A 112 -6.14 6.31 24.05
C ASN A 112 -7.55 6.02 23.56
N GLY A 113 -7.76 4.82 23.09
CA GLY A 113 -9.08 4.38 22.65
C GLY A 113 -9.10 2.92 22.25
N THR A 114 -10.24 2.52 21.73
CA THR A 114 -10.48 1.17 21.25
C THR A 114 -10.73 1.19 19.75
N ILE A 115 -9.95 0.42 19.01
CA ILE A 115 -10.15 0.13 17.61
C ILE A 115 -11.04 -1.11 17.50
N THR A 116 -12.05 -1.05 16.64
CA THR A 116 -12.87 -2.21 16.28
C THR A 116 -12.92 -2.31 14.77
N TRP A 117 -12.71 -3.52 14.24
CA TRP A 117 -12.70 -3.77 12.80
C TRP A 117 -13.51 -5.00 12.43
N SER A 118 -14.00 -5.04 11.20
CA SER A 118 -14.56 -6.25 10.60
C SER A 118 -14.37 -6.26 9.08
N LEU A 119 -14.23 -7.47 8.55
CA LEU A 119 -14.30 -7.76 7.12
C LEU A 119 -15.31 -8.87 6.93
N GLU A 120 -16.38 -8.58 6.21
CA GLU A 120 -17.47 -9.53 5.94
C GLU A 120 -17.58 -9.74 4.43
N THR A 121 -17.58 -10.99 4.03
CA THR A 121 -17.97 -11.40 2.68
C THR A 121 -19.42 -11.82 2.66
N GLY A 122 -20.06 -11.69 1.50
CA GLY A 122 -21.41 -12.21 1.31
C GLY A 122 -21.48 -13.75 1.46
N PRO A 123 -22.59 -14.37 1.08
CA PRO A 123 -22.83 -15.81 1.29
C PRO A 123 -21.80 -16.76 0.67
N SER A 124 -21.04 -16.28 -0.30
CA SER A 124 -19.88 -16.99 -0.84
C SER A 124 -18.63 -16.51 -0.12
N ASP A 125 -18.15 -17.31 0.82
CA ASP A 125 -16.86 -17.07 1.45
C ASP A 125 -15.76 -17.26 0.41
N TRP A 126 -15.31 -16.15 -0.17
CA TRP A 126 -14.31 -16.14 -1.23
C TRP A 126 -12.94 -15.62 -0.75
N LEU A 127 -12.85 -15.20 0.52
CA LEU A 127 -11.59 -14.68 1.04
C LEU A 127 -10.50 -15.75 1.03
N PRO A 128 -9.32 -15.43 0.51
CA PRO A 128 -8.17 -16.30 0.65
C PRO A 128 -7.81 -16.54 2.13
N GLU A 129 -7.37 -17.75 2.48
CA GLU A 129 -6.88 -18.07 3.83
C GLU A 129 -5.71 -17.17 4.26
N SER A 130 -4.95 -16.65 3.30
CA SER A 130 -3.83 -15.73 3.52
C SER A 130 -4.26 -14.28 3.79
N THR A 131 -5.56 -14.01 3.95
CA THR A 131 -6.03 -12.65 4.19
C THR A 131 -5.54 -12.13 5.53
N THR A 132 -4.87 -10.99 5.50
CA THR A 132 -4.37 -10.25 6.67
C THR A 132 -5.00 -8.87 6.70
N SER A 133 -5.38 -8.41 7.86
CA SER A 133 -5.89 -7.05 8.07
C SER A 133 -4.83 -6.19 8.75
N LEU A 134 -4.68 -4.96 8.27
CA LEU A 134 -3.71 -4.01 8.82
C LEU A 134 -4.39 -2.67 9.05
N ILE A 135 -3.97 -1.98 10.10
CA ILE A 135 -4.32 -0.59 10.31
C ILE A 135 -3.06 0.24 10.15
N PHE A 136 -3.18 1.31 9.37
CA PHE A 136 -2.19 2.36 9.27
C PHE A 136 -2.69 3.59 10.01
N VAL A 137 -1.84 4.17 10.85
CA VAL A 137 -2.05 5.50 11.41
C VAL A 137 -1.43 6.48 10.42
N VAL A 138 -2.23 7.38 9.90
CA VAL A 138 -1.84 8.29 8.82
C VAL A 138 -2.02 9.72 9.29
N GLU A 139 -0.99 10.54 9.14
CA GLU A 139 -1.03 11.98 9.32
C GLU A 139 -1.32 12.64 7.97
N ALA A 140 -2.38 13.43 7.90
CA ALA A 140 -2.83 13.97 6.63
C ALA A 140 -1.85 14.98 6.04
N SER A 141 -1.17 15.75 6.89
CA SER A 141 -0.09 16.64 6.48
C SER A 141 0.97 16.77 7.58
N ALA A 142 2.23 16.83 7.18
CA ALA A 142 3.36 17.03 8.08
C ALA A 142 4.37 17.98 7.42
N THR A 143 4.79 19.03 8.12
CA THR A 143 5.75 20.01 7.63
C THR A 143 7.15 19.72 8.14
N PHE A 144 8.10 19.52 7.25
CA PHE A 144 9.52 19.32 7.55
C PHE A 144 10.38 19.98 6.47
N GLU A 145 10.72 21.25 6.67
CA GLU A 145 11.46 22.06 5.69
C GLU A 145 12.89 21.57 5.43
N GLU A 146 13.46 20.80 6.37
CA GLU A 146 14.83 20.31 6.30
C GLU A 146 14.97 19.01 5.49
N GLY A 147 13.87 18.50 4.92
CA GLY A 147 13.85 17.28 4.12
C GLY A 147 14.76 17.35 2.89
N SER A 148 15.53 16.29 2.66
CA SER A 148 16.54 16.24 1.58
C SER A 148 15.94 16.31 0.17
N ASN A 149 14.63 16.03 0.02
CA ASN A 149 13.91 16.13 -1.25
C ASN A 149 13.44 17.55 -1.59
N GLY A 150 13.57 18.51 -0.65
CA GLY A 150 13.23 19.92 -0.85
C GLY A 150 11.73 20.21 -0.94
N LEU A 151 10.85 19.28 -0.55
CA LEU A 151 9.40 19.48 -0.62
C LEU A 151 8.86 20.30 0.57
N GLY A 152 9.36 20.13 1.75
CA GLY A 152 8.90 20.86 2.94
C GLY A 152 7.56 20.37 3.52
N ASP A 153 6.58 20.08 2.68
CA ASP A 153 5.27 19.56 3.08
C ASP A 153 5.06 18.14 2.55
N TYR A 154 4.60 17.26 3.43
CA TYR A 154 4.37 15.84 3.18
C TYR A 154 2.92 15.52 3.47
N HIS A 155 2.30 14.67 2.66
CA HIS A 155 0.89 14.30 2.77
C HIS A 155 0.72 12.78 2.93
N ASP A 156 -0.36 12.40 3.63
CA ASP A 156 -0.75 11.01 3.83
C ASP A 156 0.35 10.14 4.45
N VAL A 157 1.11 10.73 5.39
CA VAL A 157 2.31 10.15 5.99
C VAL A 157 1.94 9.00 6.94
N VAL A 158 2.45 7.81 6.69
CA VAL A 158 2.28 6.66 7.60
C VAL A 158 3.13 6.86 8.85
N ARG A 159 2.47 6.93 10.01
CA ARG A 159 3.09 7.14 11.33
C ARG A 159 3.21 5.88 12.16
N ASP A 160 2.36 4.90 11.91
CA ASP A 160 2.42 3.59 12.56
C ASP A 160 1.66 2.55 11.71
N MET A 161 1.96 1.28 11.96
CA MET A 161 1.36 0.15 11.29
C MET A 161 1.09 -0.97 12.30
N ILE A 162 -0.13 -1.49 12.30
CA ILE A 162 -0.60 -2.53 13.19
C ILE A 162 -1.14 -3.69 12.35
N GLU A 163 -0.58 -4.87 12.53
CA GLU A 163 -1.16 -6.09 11.99
C GLU A 163 -2.23 -6.61 12.94
N LEU A 164 -3.39 -6.95 12.40
CA LEU A 164 -4.55 -7.37 13.16
C LEU A 164 -4.71 -8.89 13.13
N GLU A 165 -5.16 -9.44 14.24
CA GLU A 165 -5.49 -10.86 14.32
C GLU A 165 -6.90 -11.13 13.79
N GLY A 166 -6.98 -11.84 12.66
CA GLY A 166 -8.24 -12.25 12.05
C GLY A 166 -9.02 -11.14 11.36
N ASN A 167 -10.17 -11.50 10.83
CA ASN A 167 -11.01 -10.65 9.98
C ASN A 167 -11.93 -9.72 10.77
N ASN A 168 -12.04 -9.91 12.06
CA ASN A 168 -12.83 -9.04 12.95
C ASN A 168 -12.27 -9.08 14.37
N GLY A 169 -12.44 -7.99 15.08
CA GLY A 169 -11.95 -7.90 16.45
C GLY A 169 -12.04 -6.50 17.03
N SER A 170 -11.46 -6.39 18.22
CA SER A 170 -11.34 -5.12 18.93
C SER A 170 -10.09 -5.14 19.80
N MET A 171 -9.38 -4.00 19.84
CA MET A 171 -8.18 -3.84 20.65
C MET A 171 -8.06 -2.43 21.21
N SER A 172 -7.48 -2.30 22.40
CA SER A 172 -7.05 -1.00 22.93
C SER A 172 -5.79 -0.55 22.22
N TYR A 173 -5.73 0.74 21.87
CA TYR A 173 -4.61 1.32 21.19
C TYR A 173 -4.32 2.74 21.68
N THR A 174 -3.05 3.10 21.67
CA THR A 174 -2.59 4.46 21.95
C THR A 174 -2.04 5.06 20.68
N LEU A 175 -2.67 6.11 20.17
CA LEU A 175 -2.20 6.82 18.98
C LEU A 175 -0.81 7.40 19.21
N PRO A 176 0.10 7.35 18.23
CA PRO A 176 1.34 8.11 18.29
C PRO A 176 1.05 9.61 18.36
N SER A 177 2.05 10.39 18.73
CA SER A 177 1.95 11.83 18.60
C SER A 177 1.97 12.20 17.12
N ALA A 178 1.09 13.10 16.70
CA ALA A 178 1.23 13.75 15.40
C ALA A 178 2.56 14.56 15.37
N TRP A 179 3.12 14.74 14.19
CA TRP A 179 4.31 15.57 14.01
C TRP A 179 3.97 17.05 14.23
N ASP A 180 2.94 17.48 13.53
CA ASP A 180 2.37 18.81 13.72
C ASP A 180 0.84 18.70 13.64
N GLY A 181 0.12 19.51 14.36
CA GLY A 181 -1.34 19.48 14.32
C GLY A 181 -2.00 18.34 15.10
N ASP A 182 -3.20 17.92 14.62
CA ASP A 182 -4.06 16.89 15.21
C ASP A 182 -4.86 16.12 14.14
N ASP A 183 -4.25 15.89 12.98
CA ASP A 183 -4.88 15.35 11.77
C ASP A 183 -4.60 13.86 11.51
N LEU A 184 -4.31 13.10 12.58
CA LEU A 184 -4.19 11.65 12.50
C LEU A 184 -5.51 10.98 12.13
N SER A 185 -5.42 10.00 11.25
CA SER A 185 -6.52 9.13 10.84
C SER A 185 -6.11 7.67 10.88
N LEU A 186 -7.10 6.78 10.93
CA LEU A 186 -6.90 5.34 10.85
C LEU A 186 -7.38 4.84 9.50
N VAL A 187 -6.56 4.02 8.83
CA VAL A 187 -6.86 3.40 7.55
C VAL A 187 -6.78 1.89 7.70
N LEU A 188 -7.88 1.18 7.43
CA LEU A 188 -7.93 -0.28 7.44
C LEU A 188 -7.71 -0.80 6.03
N ILE A 189 -6.71 -1.67 5.88
CA ILE A 189 -6.38 -2.36 4.64
C ILE A 189 -6.50 -3.86 4.87
N HIS A 190 -7.07 -4.56 3.89
CA HIS A 190 -7.05 -6.01 3.82
C HIS A 190 -6.16 -6.43 2.65
N GLU A 191 -5.27 -7.35 2.91
CA GLU A 191 -4.36 -7.87 1.91
C GLU A 191 -4.29 -9.40 1.97
N TRP A 192 -3.95 -10.02 0.88
CA TRP A 192 -3.75 -11.47 0.76
C TRP A 192 -2.73 -11.78 -0.32
N GLN A 193 -2.22 -12.99 -0.27
CA GLN A 193 -1.39 -13.53 -1.34
C GLN A 193 -2.28 -14.28 -2.31
N LEU A 194 -2.10 -14.02 -3.59
CA LEU A 194 -2.68 -14.89 -4.60
C LEU A 194 -2.03 -16.27 -4.49
N PRO A 195 -2.81 -17.35 -4.65
CA PRO A 195 -2.22 -18.67 -4.79
C PRO A 195 -1.22 -18.62 -5.95
N GLU A 196 -0.07 -19.25 -5.72
CA GLU A 196 0.86 -19.44 -6.83
C GLU A 196 0.07 -20.07 -7.99
N PRO A 197 0.17 -19.52 -9.21
CA PRO A 197 -0.38 -20.22 -10.34
C PRO A 197 0.20 -21.62 -10.33
N ASP A 198 -0.62 -22.64 -10.46
CA ASP A 198 -0.17 -24.02 -10.60
C ASP A 198 0.82 -24.08 -11.74
N CYS A 199 2.07 -23.73 -11.42
CA CYS A 199 3.15 -23.73 -12.36
C CYS A 199 3.42 -25.19 -12.74
N CYS A 200 3.05 -25.49 -13.96
CA CYS A 200 3.74 -26.48 -14.74
C CYS A 200 3.41 -27.92 -14.41
N VAL A 201 2.36 -28.29 -14.94
CA VAL A 201 2.25 -29.66 -15.46
C VAL A 201 3.27 -29.82 -16.57
N GLY A 202 4.41 -30.43 -16.22
CA GLY A 202 5.36 -30.99 -17.14
C GLY A 202 6.40 -30.04 -17.75
N PRO A 203 7.60 -30.55 -18.01
CA PRO A 203 8.54 -29.86 -18.87
C PRO A 203 7.87 -29.68 -20.24
N LEU A 204 7.76 -28.44 -20.71
CA LEU A 204 7.57 -28.19 -22.14
C LEU A 204 8.76 -28.87 -22.81
N GLU A 205 8.51 -29.99 -23.53
CA GLU A 205 9.49 -30.48 -24.46
C GLU A 205 9.87 -29.30 -25.35
N PRO A 206 11.17 -29.02 -25.52
CA PRO A 206 11.58 -27.93 -26.40
C PRO A 206 11.13 -28.35 -27.81
N GLU A 207 10.08 -27.71 -28.30
CA GLU A 207 9.89 -27.65 -29.75
C GLU A 207 11.08 -26.88 -30.28
N ASP A 208 11.90 -27.58 -31.03
CA ASP A 208 13.13 -27.13 -31.66
C ASP A 208 12.80 -26.24 -32.85
N ASP A 209 12.38 -25.00 -32.55
CA ASP A 209 12.27 -23.93 -33.53
C ASP A 209 13.13 -22.76 -33.08
N GLY A 210 14.33 -22.72 -33.66
CA GLY A 210 15.31 -21.69 -33.43
C GLY A 210 14.72 -20.29 -33.63
N LEU A 211 14.86 -19.47 -32.66
CA LEU A 211 15.32 -18.08 -32.61
C LEU A 211 14.81 -17.37 -31.36
N PHE A 212 15.79 -16.83 -30.59
CA PHE A 212 15.63 -15.91 -29.45
C PHE A 212 15.13 -16.53 -28.13
N GLY A 213 16.12 -17.12 -27.42
CA GLY A 213 15.99 -17.37 -25.99
C GLY A 213 15.84 -16.07 -25.20
N LEU A 214 14.64 -15.86 -24.68
CA LEU A 214 14.45 -14.98 -23.53
C LEU A 214 14.37 -15.88 -22.30
N PRO A 215 15.09 -15.54 -21.20
CA PRO A 215 14.98 -16.32 -19.98
C PRO A 215 13.56 -16.27 -19.42
N SER A 216 13.03 -17.43 -19.09
CA SER A 216 11.76 -17.58 -18.40
C SER A 216 11.77 -16.74 -17.12
N ILE A 217 10.87 -15.79 -17.03
CA ILE A 217 10.65 -14.96 -15.86
C ILE A 217 10.01 -15.84 -14.80
N GLY A 218 10.82 -16.27 -13.82
CA GLY A 218 10.34 -16.97 -12.66
C GLY A 218 9.55 -16.04 -11.74
N LEU A 219 8.49 -16.58 -11.19
CA LEU A 219 7.69 -16.15 -10.05
C LEU A 219 7.45 -14.64 -9.90
N LEU A 220 6.31 -14.20 -10.37
CA LEU A 220 5.73 -12.93 -10.02
C LEU A 220 4.89 -13.12 -8.75
N TRP A 221 5.34 -12.61 -7.60
CA TRP A 221 4.50 -12.48 -6.41
C TRP A 221 3.58 -11.30 -6.62
N VAL A 222 2.29 -11.55 -6.65
CA VAL A 222 1.29 -10.48 -6.75
C VAL A 222 0.56 -10.38 -5.43
N VAL A 223 0.75 -9.27 -4.73
CA VAL A 223 0.00 -8.94 -3.51
C VAL A 223 -1.16 -8.05 -3.90
N VAL A 224 -2.36 -8.46 -3.57
CA VAL A 224 -3.59 -7.73 -3.88
C VAL A 224 -4.15 -7.15 -2.60
N GLY A 225 -4.34 -5.84 -2.57
CA GLY A 225 -5.07 -5.17 -1.50
C GLY A 225 -6.51 -4.89 -1.93
N LEU A 226 -7.49 -5.39 -1.20
CA LEU A 226 -8.84 -4.86 -1.27
C LEU A 226 -8.88 -3.56 -0.46
N ALA A 227 -8.94 -2.44 -1.15
CA ALA A 227 -9.27 -1.18 -0.51
C ALA A 227 -10.79 -1.13 -0.27
N GLY A 228 -11.24 -1.87 0.72
CA GLY A 228 -12.48 -1.55 1.39
C GLY A 228 -12.13 -0.60 2.52
N ALA A 229 -11.84 0.65 2.18
CA ALA A 229 -11.38 1.59 3.17
C ALA A 229 -12.55 2.23 3.88
N ALA A 230 -12.62 2.07 5.19
CA ALA A 230 -13.38 2.95 6.05
C ALA A 230 -12.43 4.05 6.55
N ILE A 231 -12.52 5.24 5.99
CA ILE A 231 -11.83 6.42 6.53
C ILE A 231 -12.72 6.98 7.63
N MET A 232 -12.25 6.94 8.86
CA MET A 232 -12.83 7.71 9.94
C MET A 232 -11.86 8.84 10.31
N ALA A 233 -12.14 10.04 9.81
CA ALA A 233 -11.58 11.24 10.40
C ALA A 233 -12.28 11.44 11.76
N ALA A 234 -11.55 11.35 12.85
CA ALA A 234 -12.01 11.75 14.16
C ALA A 234 -12.17 13.28 14.17
N ARG A 235 -13.26 13.79 13.59
CA ARG A 235 -13.58 15.21 13.62
C ARG A 235 -14.06 15.54 15.02
N ARG A 236 -13.22 16.20 15.78
CA ARG A 236 -13.57 16.78 17.07
C ARG A 236 -14.62 17.88 16.82
N GLU A 237 -15.87 17.61 17.20
CA GLU A 237 -16.85 18.69 17.33
C GLU A 237 -16.39 19.60 18.49
N ARG A 238 -16.18 20.86 18.18
CA ARG A 238 -15.95 21.92 19.17
C ARG A 238 -17.30 22.44 19.68
#